data_6be295a18a392812377e2f0e87e20574
#
_entry.id   6be295a18a392812377e2f0e87e20574
#
_cell.length_a   1.000
_cell.length_b   1.000
_cell.length_c   1.000
_cell.angle_alpha   90.00
_cell.angle_beta   90.00
_cell.angle_gamma   90.00
#
_symmetry.space_group_name_H-M   'P 1'
#
loop_
_entity.id
_entity.type
_entity.pdbx_description
1 polymer ?
#
loop_
_entity_poly.entity_id
_entity_poly.type
_entity_poly.pdbx_seq_one_letter_code
_entity_poly.pdbx_strand_id
1 'polypeptide(L)'
;MNITELRIEEQLYGCEELPEGQPVLCDVLLEAADGTQRVLPYPDAELTRLDINEGSTVTLRDHRLAKAAHKVYFTRHGETVWNVENKICGMTDSPLTEKGRAQARELGEKLRTSGLRIDEILYSPLSRAADTARAIAEATGIPARCEPRLREQCFGRYEGTPRDGEEFRISKTHFADRYSGGESMMQLAQRIYNLLDELRDDTDKTYLLVAHNGIARVVQSYFYDMTNEEYAAAGIKNCEFVEFTF
;
A
#
# COMPACT_ATOMS: atom_id res chain seq x y z
N MET A 1 3.90 15.47 19.87
CA MET A 1 4.05 14.26 20.67
C MET A 1 3.42 13.14 19.86
N ASN A 2 4.16 12.11 19.51
CA ASN A 2 3.58 10.93 18.85
C ASN A 2 3.00 10.04 19.95
N ILE A 3 1.76 9.62 19.78
CA ILE A 3 1.03 8.83 20.76
C ILE A 3 0.82 7.47 20.14
N THR A 4 1.24 6.42 20.82
CA THR A 4 1.30 5.05 20.31
C THR A 4 0.10 4.21 20.70
N GLU A 5 -0.62 4.58 21.74
CA GLU A 5 -1.85 3.88 22.13
C GLU A 5 -2.95 4.90 22.45
N LEU A 6 -4.14 4.62 21.93
CA LEU A 6 -5.31 5.45 22.13
C LEU A 6 -6.47 4.57 22.55
N ARG A 7 -7.11 4.93 23.66
CA ARG A 7 -8.39 4.33 24.10
C ARG A 7 -9.45 5.41 24.16
N ILE A 8 -10.67 5.05 23.86
CA ILE A 8 -11.81 5.96 23.83
C ILE A 8 -12.83 5.45 24.85
N GLU A 9 -13.11 6.27 25.86
CA GLU A 9 -14.16 6.00 26.84
C GLU A 9 -15.29 6.99 26.64
N GLU A 10 -16.53 6.47 26.52
CA GLU A 10 -17.70 7.34 26.46
C GLU A 10 -17.90 8.05 27.81
N GLN A 11 -18.10 9.38 27.76
CA GLN A 11 -18.51 10.11 28.95
C GLN A 11 -19.97 9.79 29.27
N LEU A 12 -20.23 9.33 30.48
CA LEU A 12 -21.60 9.07 30.96
C LEU A 12 -22.24 10.39 31.37
N TYR A 13 -23.10 10.92 30.52
CA TYR A 13 -23.88 12.13 30.81
C TYR A 13 -25.11 11.90 31.71
N GLY A 14 -25.24 10.73 32.32
CA GLY A 14 -26.41 10.39 33.13
C GLY A 14 -27.71 10.34 32.35
N CYS A 15 -28.85 10.66 33.02
CA CYS A 15 -30.17 10.75 32.38
C CYS A 15 -30.52 12.19 31.93
N GLU A 16 -29.58 13.11 31.96
CA GLU A 16 -29.81 14.49 31.57
C GLU A 16 -29.49 14.67 30.08
N GLU A 17 -30.41 15.26 29.34
CA GLU A 17 -30.17 15.63 27.94
C GLU A 17 -29.08 16.72 27.88
N LEU A 18 -28.12 16.56 26.97
CA LEU A 18 -27.11 17.58 26.73
C LEU A 18 -27.80 18.86 26.25
N PRO A 19 -27.35 20.04 26.72
CA PRO A 19 -27.86 21.30 26.23
C PRO A 19 -27.73 21.42 24.71
N GLU A 20 -28.74 21.99 24.07
CA GLU A 20 -28.78 22.13 22.61
C GLU A 20 -27.52 22.83 22.09
N GLY A 21 -26.81 22.19 21.16
CA GLY A 21 -25.57 22.69 20.55
C GLY A 21 -24.27 22.32 21.29
N GLN A 22 -24.31 21.59 22.40
CA GLN A 22 -23.08 21.08 23.01
C GLN A 22 -22.62 19.76 22.33
N PRO A 23 -21.33 19.61 22.01
CA PRO A 23 -20.83 18.38 21.42
C PRO A 23 -20.81 17.24 22.46
N VAL A 24 -21.15 16.04 22.03
CA VAL A 24 -20.87 14.82 22.78
C VAL A 24 -19.36 14.67 22.87
N LEU A 25 -18.82 14.52 24.08
CA LEU A 25 -17.39 14.31 24.29
C LEU A 25 -17.11 12.85 24.70
N CYS A 26 -15.98 12.33 24.23
CA CYS A 26 -15.37 11.11 24.74
C CYS A 26 -14.10 11.47 25.50
N ASP A 27 -13.76 10.70 26.53
CA ASP A 27 -12.46 10.78 27.16
C ASP A 27 -11.46 9.93 26.37
N VAL A 28 -10.54 10.61 25.69
CA VAL A 28 -9.49 9.95 24.91
C VAL A 28 -8.25 9.79 25.78
N LEU A 29 -7.95 8.56 26.18
CA LEU A 29 -6.72 8.20 26.87
C LEU A 29 -5.60 8.05 25.84
N LEU A 30 -4.59 8.88 25.95
CA LEU A 30 -3.42 8.94 25.07
C LEU A 30 -2.21 8.41 25.83
N GLU A 31 -1.50 7.42 25.26
CA GLU A 31 -0.24 6.92 25.80
C GLU A 31 0.91 7.17 24.84
N ALA A 32 1.95 7.83 25.31
CA ALA A 32 3.16 8.08 24.53
C ALA A 32 4.14 6.90 24.64
N ALA A 33 5.11 6.82 23.71
CA ALA A 33 6.12 5.76 23.66
C ALA A 33 6.98 5.65 24.92
N ASP A 34 7.05 6.70 25.76
CA ASP A 34 7.74 6.72 27.05
C ASP A 34 6.84 6.26 28.22
N GLY A 35 5.61 5.82 27.96
CA GLY A 35 4.61 5.41 28.94
C GLY A 35 3.85 6.57 29.60
N THR A 36 4.08 7.81 29.16
CA THR A 36 3.33 8.97 29.68
C THR A 36 1.89 8.91 29.20
N GLN A 37 0.94 8.93 30.14
CA GLN A 37 -0.49 8.91 29.85
C GLN A 37 -1.13 10.29 30.03
N ARG A 38 -2.10 10.59 29.18
CA ARG A 38 -2.89 11.82 29.25
C ARG A 38 -4.33 11.55 28.81
N VAL A 39 -5.30 12.03 29.58
CA VAL A 39 -6.71 12.04 29.19
C VAL A 39 -7.04 13.39 28.54
N LEU A 40 -7.71 13.34 27.39
CA LEU A 40 -8.16 14.51 26.65
C LEU A 40 -9.65 14.37 26.34
N PRO A 41 -10.53 15.19 26.89
CA PRO A 41 -11.92 15.29 26.42
C PRO A 41 -11.93 15.74 24.96
N TYR A 42 -12.54 14.95 24.08
CA TYR A 42 -12.53 15.22 22.64
C TYR A 42 -13.90 14.98 22.01
N PRO A 43 -14.36 15.83 21.06
CA PRO A 43 -15.67 15.67 20.44
C PRO A 43 -15.73 14.34 19.64
N ASP A 44 -16.74 13.52 19.91
CA ASP A 44 -16.95 12.23 19.24
C ASP A 44 -17.11 12.41 17.72
N ALA A 45 -17.88 13.42 17.30
CA ALA A 45 -18.04 13.75 15.88
C ALA A 45 -16.71 14.09 15.17
N GLU A 46 -15.72 14.66 15.89
CA GLU A 46 -14.40 14.94 15.34
C GLU A 46 -13.54 13.67 15.26
N LEU A 47 -13.63 12.76 16.23
CA LEU A 47 -12.96 11.45 16.16
C LEU A 47 -13.46 10.69 14.94
N THR A 48 -14.77 10.62 14.74
CA THR A 48 -15.39 9.99 13.57
C THR A 48 -14.94 10.66 12.26
N ARG A 49 -14.95 11.98 12.20
CA ARG A 49 -14.51 12.76 11.01
C ARG A 49 -13.04 12.50 10.65
N LEU A 50 -12.18 12.32 11.65
CA LEU A 50 -10.75 12.08 11.50
C LEU A 50 -10.40 10.60 11.34
N ASP A 51 -11.40 9.70 11.35
CA ASP A 51 -11.22 8.25 11.35
C ASP A 51 -10.25 7.79 12.46
N ILE A 52 -10.38 8.38 13.64
CA ILE A 52 -9.60 8.04 14.84
C ILE A 52 -10.42 7.08 15.68
N ASN A 53 -9.91 5.86 15.85
CA ASN A 53 -10.53 4.77 16.58
C ASN A 53 -9.57 4.27 17.67
N GLU A 54 -10.05 3.38 18.55
CA GLU A 54 -9.16 2.71 19.53
C GLU A 54 -7.98 2.04 18.83
N GLY A 55 -6.79 2.18 19.40
CA GLY A 55 -5.54 1.69 18.83
C GLY A 55 -4.95 2.56 17.72
N SER A 56 -5.62 3.65 17.28
CA SER A 56 -5.06 4.56 16.30
C SER A 56 -3.80 5.24 16.82
N THR A 57 -2.74 5.26 16.01
CA THR A 57 -1.57 6.12 16.27
C THR A 57 -1.89 7.56 15.88
N VAL A 58 -1.75 8.50 16.80
CA VAL A 58 -2.12 9.89 16.60
C VAL A 58 -1.01 10.85 16.99
N THR A 59 -1.05 12.05 16.42
CA THR A 59 -0.25 13.19 16.85
C THR A 59 -1.14 14.20 17.57
N LEU A 60 -0.67 14.72 18.71
CA LEU A 60 -1.34 15.80 19.44
C LEU A 60 -0.58 17.11 19.23
N ARG A 61 -1.24 18.11 18.61
CA ARG A 61 -0.72 19.47 18.47
C ARG A 61 -1.81 20.48 18.86
N ASP A 62 -1.50 21.40 19.73
CA ASP A 62 -2.42 22.47 20.15
C ASP A 62 -3.83 21.96 20.52
N HIS A 63 -3.89 20.89 21.30
CA HIS A 63 -5.11 20.18 21.70
C HIS A 63 -5.93 19.58 20.54
N ARG A 64 -5.34 19.44 19.34
CA ARG A 64 -5.97 18.77 18.21
C ARG A 64 -5.28 17.45 17.93
N LEU A 65 -6.11 16.41 17.77
CA LEU A 65 -5.66 15.10 17.33
C LEU A 65 -5.61 15.08 15.80
N ALA A 66 -4.60 14.43 15.28
CA ALA A 66 -4.52 14.03 13.88
C ALA A 66 -3.97 12.61 13.80
N LYS A 67 -4.53 11.78 12.93
CA LYS A 67 -3.97 10.44 12.66
C LYS A 67 -2.51 10.58 12.26
N ALA A 68 -1.62 9.79 12.84
CA ALA A 68 -0.22 9.84 12.46
C ALA A 68 -0.08 9.37 11.01
N ALA A 69 0.62 10.15 10.19
CA ALA A 69 0.87 9.77 8.80
C ALA A 69 1.68 8.47 8.79
N HIS A 70 1.09 7.43 8.23
CA HIS A 70 1.70 6.14 8.04
C HIS A 70 2.04 5.96 6.55
N LYS A 71 3.24 5.42 6.27
CA LYS A 71 3.75 5.33 4.91
C LYS A 71 3.89 3.89 4.46
N VAL A 72 3.60 3.67 3.19
CA VAL A 72 3.97 2.46 2.48
C VAL A 72 4.76 2.83 1.23
N TYR A 73 5.82 2.08 0.96
CA TYR A 73 6.63 2.25 -0.24
C TYR A 73 6.30 1.15 -1.24
N PHE A 74 6.45 1.49 -2.50
CA PHE A 74 6.22 0.55 -3.59
C PHE A 74 7.34 0.61 -4.61
N THR A 75 7.73 -0.55 -5.14
CA THR A 75 8.59 -0.64 -6.31
C THR A 75 8.14 -1.75 -7.24
N ARG A 76 8.33 -1.54 -8.53
CA ARG A 76 8.15 -2.57 -9.54
C ARG A 76 9.43 -3.38 -9.68
N HIS A 77 9.30 -4.68 -9.96
CA HIS A 77 10.44 -5.56 -10.26
C HIS A 77 11.35 -5.00 -11.36
N GLY A 78 12.60 -5.43 -11.42
CA GLY A 78 13.58 -5.10 -12.45
C GLY A 78 13.14 -5.56 -13.85
N GLU A 79 13.82 -5.09 -14.89
CA GLU A 79 13.52 -5.45 -16.29
C GLU A 79 13.58 -6.96 -16.50
N THR A 80 12.59 -7.52 -17.21
CA THR A 80 12.51 -8.94 -17.56
C THR A 80 12.67 -9.17 -19.05
N VAL A 81 12.95 -10.42 -19.44
CA VAL A 81 13.00 -10.84 -20.86
C VAL A 81 11.71 -10.44 -21.59
N TRP A 82 10.54 -10.70 -21.00
CA TRP A 82 9.27 -10.33 -21.63
C TRP A 82 8.98 -8.82 -21.63
N ASN A 83 9.64 -8.04 -20.77
CA ASN A 83 9.61 -6.57 -20.93
C ASN A 83 10.31 -6.14 -22.22
N VAL A 84 11.49 -6.72 -22.50
CA VAL A 84 12.26 -6.45 -23.73
C VAL A 84 11.52 -6.92 -24.98
N GLU A 85 10.91 -8.09 -24.91
CA GLU A 85 10.13 -8.67 -26.00
C GLU A 85 8.74 -8.03 -26.19
N ASN A 86 8.38 -7.03 -25.39
CA ASN A 86 7.05 -6.37 -25.41
C ASN A 86 5.87 -7.33 -25.27
N LYS A 87 6.03 -8.41 -24.47
CA LYS A 87 4.99 -9.40 -24.18
C LYS A 87 4.20 -9.07 -22.92
N ILE A 88 2.93 -9.47 -22.91
CA ILE A 88 2.07 -9.43 -21.72
C ILE A 88 2.57 -10.48 -20.72
N CYS A 89 2.94 -10.03 -19.54
CA CYS A 89 3.46 -10.87 -18.47
C CYS A 89 2.62 -10.62 -17.20
N GLY A 90 1.64 -11.47 -17.00
CA GLY A 90 0.84 -11.49 -15.78
C GLY A 90 1.33 -12.56 -14.81
N MET A 91 0.54 -13.60 -14.60
CA MET A 91 0.90 -14.75 -13.75
C MET A 91 2.02 -15.62 -14.31
N THR A 92 2.23 -15.64 -15.62
CA THR A 92 3.36 -16.33 -16.23
C THR A 92 4.67 -15.67 -15.80
N ASP A 93 5.65 -16.48 -15.45
CA ASP A 93 6.93 -15.97 -14.99
C ASP A 93 7.88 -15.67 -16.15
N SER A 94 8.70 -14.65 -15.98
CA SER A 94 9.74 -14.23 -16.91
C SER A 94 10.95 -13.75 -16.12
N PRO A 95 12.15 -14.30 -16.32
CA PRO A 95 13.31 -13.97 -15.52
C PRO A 95 13.78 -12.54 -15.74
N LEU A 96 14.47 -11.99 -14.74
CA LEU A 96 15.16 -10.70 -14.86
C LEU A 96 16.26 -10.80 -15.92
N THR A 97 16.42 -9.74 -16.71
CA THR A 97 17.61 -9.52 -17.54
C THR A 97 18.80 -9.15 -16.66
N GLU A 98 20.03 -9.15 -17.22
CA GLU A 98 21.20 -8.62 -16.51
C GLU A 98 21.00 -7.15 -16.09
N LYS A 99 20.37 -6.36 -16.96
CA LYS A 99 19.97 -4.98 -16.64
C LYS A 99 18.97 -4.94 -15.49
N GLY A 100 17.96 -5.82 -15.48
CA GLY A 100 16.98 -5.92 -14.39
C GLY A 100 17.63 -6.27 -13.06
N ARG A 101 18.59 -7.19 -13.05
CA ARG A 101 19.40 -7.51 -11.86
C ARG A 101 20.24 -6.33 -11.39
N ALA A 102 20.84 -5.58 -12.33
CA ALA A 102 21.59 -4.36 -11.98
C ALA A 102 20.68 -3.28 -11.38
N GLN A 103 19.49 -3.07 -11.96
CA GLN A 103 18.48 -2.14 -11.43
C GLN A 103 18.09 -2.50 -9.98
N ALA A 104 17.87 -3.79 -9.70
CA ALA A 104 17.51 -4.26 -8.36
C ALA A 104 18.62 -3.98 -7.33
N ARG A 105 19.89 -4.25 -7.68
CA ARG A 105 21.06 -3.95 -6.83
C ARG A 105 21.21 -2.44 -6.60
N GLU A 106 21.09 -1.64 -7.65
CA GLU A 106 21.18 -0.17 -7.56
C GLU A 106 20.10 0.41 -6.63
N LEU A 107 18.85 -0.09 -6.72
CA LEU A 107 17.78 0.30 -5.81
C LEU A 107 18.11 -0.10 -4.37
N GLY A 108 18.60 -1.31 -4.13
CA GLY A 108 19.04 -1.75 -2.81
C GLY A 108 20.09 -0.81 -2.20
N GLU A 109 21.12 -0.43 -2.96
CA GLU A 109 22.16 0.52 -2.50
C GLU A 109 21.59 1.93 -2.23
N LYS A 110 20.67 2.41 -3.07
CA LYS A 110 19.98 3.70 -2.83
C LYS A 110 19.19 3.67 -1.54
N LEU A 111 18.45 2.60 -1.28
CA LEU A 111 17.66 2.46 -0.05
C LEU A 111 18.55 2.33 1.18
N ARG A 112 19.66 1.58 1.10
CA ARG A 112 20.64 1.46 2.19
C ARG A 112 21.19 2.80 2.66
N THR A 113 21.37 3.76 1.74
CA THR A 113 21.94 5.08 2.01
C THR A 113 20.92 6.19 2.19
N SER A 114 19.63 5.91 1.98
CA SER A 114 18.56 6.93 1.97
C SER A 114 18.18 7.46 3.36
N GLY A 115 18.46 6.70 4.42
CA GLY A 115 17.97 6.98 5.78
C GLY A 115 16.46 6.76 5.96
N LEU A 116 15.77 6.19 4.97
CA LEU A 116 14.35 5.85 5.09
C LEU A 116 14.17 4.67 6.06
N ARG A 117 13.16 4.78 6.92
CA ARG A 117 12.73 3.66 7.73
C ARG A 117 11.87 2.73 6.87
N ILE A 118 12.31 1.50 6.70
CA ILE A 118 11.55 0.40 6.11
C ILE A 118 11.77 -0.79 7.02
N ASP A 119 10.72 -1.32 7.62
CA ASP A 119 10.81 -2.38 8.62
C ASP A 119 10.69 -3.77 7.99
N GLU A 120 9.95 -3.91 6.89
CA GLU A 120 9.75 -5.20 6.21
C GLU A 120 9.51 -5.01 4.70
N ILE A 121 10.04 -5.93 3.89
CA ILE A 121 9.79 -6.02 2.46
C ILE A 121 8.74 -7.10 2.20
N LEU A 122 7.61 -6.74 1.60
CA LEU A 122 6.60 -7.67 1.11
C LEU A 122 6.75 -7.84 -0.39
N TYR A 123 6.90 -9.07 -0.88
CA TYR A 123 7.13 -9.29 -2.30
C TYR A 123 6.20 -10.32 -2.93
N SER A 124 5.90 -10.11 -4.21
CA SER A 124 5.13 -11.04 -5.03
C SER A 124 5.84 -12.39 -5.17
N PRO A 125 5.11 -13.53 -5.17
CA PRO A 125 5.68 -14.86 -5.34
C PRO A 125 6.36 -15.09 -6.70
N LEU A 126 6.13 -14.24 -7.70
CA LEU A 126 6.72 -14.40 -9.03
C LEU A 126 8.23 -14.09 -9.02
N SER A 127 9.04 -14.91 -9.71
CA SER A 127 10.51 -14.90 -9.59
C SER A 127 11.11 -13.53 -9.81
N ARG A 128 10.64 -12.77 -10.80
CA ARG A 128 11.12 -11.42 -11.10
C ARG A 128 11.00 -10.43 -9.94
N ALA A 129 9.92 -10.52 -9.17
CA ALA A 129 9.71 -9.68 -7.99
C ALA A 129 10.48 -10.24 -6.78
N ALA A 130 10.49 -11.56 -6.59
CA ALA A 130 11.25 -12.21 -5.54
C ALA A 130 12.76 -11.98 -5.67
N ASP A 131 13.31 -12.04 -6.89
CA ASP A 131 14.74 -11.78 -7.14
C ASP A 131 15.08 -10.30 -6.93
N THR A 132 14.16 -9.39 -7.30
CA THR A 132 14.32 -7.95 -7.01
C THR A 132 14.31 -7.69 -5.50
N ALA A 133 13.35 -8.27 -4.78
CA ALA A 133 13.25 -8.12 -3.33
C ALA A 133 14.47 -8.70 -2.60
N ARG A 134 14.98 -9.85 -3.06
CA ARG A 134 16.17 -10.48 -2.50
C ARG A 134 17.39 -9.56 -2.64
N ALA A 135 17.61 -8.98 -3.82
CA ALA A 135 18.71 -8.05 -4.05
C ALA A 135 18.62 -6.80 -3.15
N ILE A 136 17.40 -6.29 -2.91
CA ILE A 136 17.18 -5.18 -1.98
C ILE A 136 17.46 -5.62 -0.54
N ALA A 137 16.94 -6.78 -0.11
CA ALA A 137 17.14 -7.30 1.24
C ALA A 137 18.62 -7.57 1.54
N GLU A 138 19.36 -8.13 0.58
CA GLU A 138 20.81 -8.35 0.72
C GLU A 138 21.60 -7.05 0.89
N ALA A 139 21.22 -6.00 0.19
CA ALA A 139 21.90 -4.70 0.29
C ALA A 139 21.56 -3.95 1.58
N THR A 140 20.32 -4.05 2.06
CA THR A 140 19.79 -3.24 3.17
C THR A 140 19.79 -3.95 4.51
N GLY A 141 19.76 -5.29 4.53
CA GLY A 141 19.52 -6.10 5.73
C GLY A 141 18.06 -6.14 6.19
N ILE A 142 17.13 -5.53 5.44
CA ILE A 142 15.71 -5.50 5.78
C ILE A 142 15.11 -6.91 5.56
N PRO A 143 14.33 -7.44 6.54
CA PRO A 143 13.68 -8.74 6.38
C PRO A 143 12.66 -8.70 5.23
N ALA A 144 12.59 -9.80 4.46
CA ALA A 144 11.71 -9.90 3.32
C ALA A 144 10.78 -11.12 3.42
N ARG A 145 9.48 -10.94 3.17
CA ARG A 145 8.45 -11.97 3.23
C ARG A 145 7.64 -12.02 1.95
N CYS A 146 7.34 -13.21 1.47
CA CYS A 146 6.42 -13.41 0.36
C CYS A 146 4.99 -13.06 0.78
N GLU A 147 4.34 -12.20 -0.03
CA GLU A 147 2.93 -11.85 0.09
C GLU A 147 2.18 -12.29 -1.18
N PRO A 148 1.42 -13.39 -1.13
CA PRO A 148 0.77 -13.96 -2.32
C PRO A 148 -0.21 -12.99 -3.01
N ARG A 149 -0.79 -12.04 -2.28
CA ARG A 149 -1.70 -11.02 -2.84
C ARG A 149 -1.00 -10.04 -3.77
N LEU A 150 0.34 -9.91 -3.69
CA LEU A 150 1.12 -9.05 -4.58
C LEU A 150 1.43 -9.67 -5.96
N ARG A 151 0.98 -10.91 -6.23
CA ARG A 151 1.13 -11.51 -7.58
C ARG A 151 0.49 -10.63 -8.64
N GLU A 152 1.07 -10.60 -9.86
CA GLU A 152 0.49 -9.83 -10.97
C GLU A 152 -0.88 -10.36 -11.36
N GLN A 153 -1.68 -9.54 -12.02
CA GLN A 153 -2.96 -9.92 -12.60
C GLN A 153 -2.78 -11.09 -13.58
N CYS A 154 -3.66 -12.07 -13.50
CA CYS A 154 -3.73 -13.11 -14.49
C CYS A 154 -4.46 -12.62 -15.75
N PHE A 155 -3.75 -12.47 -16.85
CA PHE A 155 -4.34 -12.01 -18.13
C PHE A 155 -4.89 -13.16 -19.01
N GLY A 156 -5.02 -14.36 -18.44
CA GLY A 156 -5.63 -15.50 -19.11
C GLY A 156 -5.02 -15.75 -20.49
N ARG A 157 -5.86 -15.79 -21.52
CA ARG A 157 -5.45 -16.04 -22.92
C ARG A 157 -4.47 -15.03 -23.51
N TYR A 158 -4.30 -13.86 -22.91
CA TYR A 158 -3.40 -12.83 -23.41
C TYR A 158 -1.95 -12.98 -22.91
N GLU A 159 -1.69 -13.88 -21.96
CA GLU A 159 -0.33 -14.12 -21.46
C GLU A 159 0.62 -14.52 -22.61
N GLY A 160 1.76 -13.84 -22.70
CA GLY A 160 2.77 -14.08 -23.74
C GLY A 160 2.47 -13.46 -25.10
N THR A 161 1.29 -12.84 -25.30
CA THR A 161 0.97 -12.11 -26.54
C THR A 161 1.56 -10.69 -26.50
N PRO A 162 1.68 -10.00 -27.68
CA PRO A 162 2.15 -8.61 -27.74
C PRO A 162 1.26 -7.65 -26.95
N ARG A 163 1.86 -6.68 -26.26
CA ARG A 163 1.14 -5.68 -25.42
C ARG A 163 0.34 -4.66 -26.23
N ASP A 164 0.74 -4.41 -27.45
CA ASP A 164 0.15 -3.45 -28.37
C ASP A 164 -1.02 -4.03 -29.18
N GLY A 165 -1.42 -5.27 -28.91
CA GLY A 165 -2.60 -5.90 -29.51
C GLY A 165 -3.87 -5.12 -29.19
N GLU A 166 -4.66 -4.78 -30.25
CA GLU A 166 -5.88 -4.00 -30.10
C GLU A 166 -6.92 -4.70 -29.21
N GLU A 167 -7.09 -6.00 -29.35
CA GLU A 167 -8.01 -6.79 -28.53
C GLU A 167 -7.68 -6.71 -27.05
N PHE A 168 -6.40 -6.80 -26.68
CA PHE A 168 -5.97 -6.65 -25.30
C PHE A 168 -6.18 -5.22 -24.80
N ARG A 169 -5.92 -4.21 -25.62
CA ARG A 169 -6.15 -2.81 -25.28
C ARG A 169 -7.62 -2.54 -24.97
N ILE A 170 -8.53 -3.10 -25.75
CA ILE A 170 -9.98 -2.99 -25.53
C ILE A 170 -10.38 -3.77 -24.26
N SER A 171 -9.87 -5.00 -24.08
CA SER A 171 -10.23 -5.83 -22.93
C SER A 171 -9.87 -5.19 -21.58
N LYS A 172 -8.85 -4.35 -21.52
CA LYS A 172 -8.48 -3.60 -20.30
C LYS A 172 -9.54 -2.59 -19.84
N THR A 173 -10.48 -2.21 -20.69
CA THR A 173 -11.60 -1.34 -20.31
C THR A 173 -12.77 -2.11 -19.68
N HIS A 174 -12.71 -3.44 -19.68
CA HIS A 174 -13.73 -4.32 -19.14
C HIS A 174 -13.37 -4.78 -17.73
N PHE A 175 -13.62 -3.97 -16.72
CA PHE A 175 -13.15 -4.21 -15.34
C PHE A 175 -13.70 -5.49 -14.68
N ALA A 176 -14.87 -5.98 -15.09
CA ALA A 176 -15.48 -7.20 -14.58
C ALA A 176 -15.08 -8.46 -15.39
N ASP A 177 -14.48 -8.32 -16.56
CA ASP A 177 -14.07 -9.44 -17.42
C ASP A 177 -12.83 -10.14 -16.85
N ARG A 178 -12.82 -11.47 -16.92
CA ARG A 178 -11.73 -12.33 -16.41
C ARG A 178 -10.72 -12.75 -17.49
N TYR A 179 -10.71 -12.13 -18.67
CA TYR A 179 -9.77 -12.43 -19.76
C TYR A 179 -9.78 -13.92 -20.18
N SER A 180 -10.93 -14.58 -20.17
CA SER A 180 -11.05 -16.01 -20.51
C SER A 180 -10.10 -16.89 -19.68
N GLY A 181 -10.40 -17.02 -18.40
CA GLY A 181 -9.64 -17.85 -17.45
C GLY A 181 -8.61 -17.12 -16.59
N GLY A 182 -8.57 -15.81 -16.71
CA GLY A 182 -7.72 -14.97 -15.87
C GLY A 182 -8.45 -14.36 -14.66
N GLU A 183 -7.97 -13.22 -14.23
CA GLU A 183 -8.45 -12.43 -13.09
C GLU A 183 -9.02 -11.10 -13.57
N SER A 184 -10.24 -10.74 -13.13
CA SER A 184 -10.80 -9.42 -13.44
C SER A 184 -10.10 -8.30 -12.66
N MET A 185 -10.23 -7.06 -13.15
CA MET A 185 -9.73 -5.88 -12.44
C MET A 185 -10.38 -5.73 -11.06
N MET A 186 -11.67 -6.05 -10.93
CA MET A 186 -12.39 -5.99 -9.66
C MET A 186 -11.83 -7.00 -8.64
N GLN A 187 -11.49 -8.22 -9.07
CA GLN A 187 -10.86 -9.22 -8.21
C GLN A 187 -9.45 -8.80 -7.79
N LEU A 188 -8.69 -8.23 -8.73
CA LEU A 188 -7.36 -7.68 -8.45
C LEU A 188 -7.45 -6.55 -7.41
N ALA A 189 -8.35 -5.59 -7.63
CA ALA A 189 -8.54 -4.47 -6.70
C ALA A 189 -8.92 -4.97 -5.31
N GLN A 190 -9.87 -5.90 -5.19
CA GLN A 190 -10.29 -6.44 -3.91
C GLN A 190 -9.12 -7.00 -3.09
N ARG A 191 -8.25 -7.87 -3.69
CA ARG A 191 -7.15 -8.47 -2.93
C ARG A 191 -6.06 -7.48 -2.54
N ILE A 192 -5.83 -6.44 -3.36
CA ILE A 192 -4.83 -5.41 -3.07
C ILE A 192 -5.36 -4.41 -2.04
N TYR A 193 -6.62 -3.99 -2.14
CA TYR A 193 -7.24 -3.09 -1.16
C TYR A 193 -7.30 -3.76 0.22
N ASN A 194 -7.67 -5.03 0.31
CA ASN A 194 -7.63 -5.77 1.57
C ASN A 194 -6.21 -5.82 2.17
N LEU A 195 -5.18 -5.97 1.33
CA LEU A 195 -3.80 -5.88 1.82
C LEU A 195 -3.46 -4.47 2.33
N LEU A 196 -3.82 -3.43 1.58
CA LEU A 196 -3.52 -2.05 1.97
C LEU A 196 -4.28 -1.64 3.24
N ASP A 197 -5.51 -2.10 3.44
CA ASP A 197 -6.26 -1.89 4.69
C ASP A 197 -5.53 -2.51 5.89
N GLU A 198 -5.05 -3.75 5.77
CA GLU A 198 -4.25 -4.40 6.81
C GLU A 198 -2.95 -3.63 7.11
N LEU A 199 -2.26 -3.14 6.05
CA LEU A 199 -1.03 -2.38 6.23
C LEU A 199 -1.29 -0.98 6.82
N ARG A 200 -2.43 -0.36 6.49
CA ARG A 200 -2.85 0.92 7.09
C ARG A 200 -3.06 0.78 8.59
N ASP A 201 -3.63 -0.34 9.01
CA ASP A 201 -3.95 -0.59 10.42
C ASP A 201 -2.71 -1.02 11.24
N ASP A 202 -1.66 -1.55 10.58
CA ASP A 202 -0.35 -1.82 11.20
C ASP A 202 0.55 -0.57 11.19
N THR A 203 0.30 0.33 12.12
CA THR A 203 1.03 1.60 12.22
C THR A 203 2.44 1.48 12.81
N ASP A 204 2.80 0.32 13.32
CA ASP A 204 4.12 0.08 13.96
C ASP A 204 5.23 -0.12 12.93
N LYS A 205 4.86 -0.56 11.71
CA LYS A 205 5.79 -0.90 10.65
C LYS A 205 5.59 -0.04 9.41
N THR A 206 6.68 0.21 8.74
CA THR A 206 6.72 0.79 7.39
C THR A 206 7.14 -0.28 6.40
N TYR A 207 6.33 -0.50 5.38
CA TYR A 207 6.49 -1.57 4.41
C TYR A 207 7.04 -1.09 3.07
N LEU A 208 7.85 -1.92 2.42
CA LEU A 208 8.17 -1.82 1.00
C LEU A 208 7.49 -2.95 0.24
N LEU A 209 6.61 -2.63 -0.69
CA LEU A 209 5.97 -3.58 -1.59
C LEU A 209 6.80 -3.74 -2.87
N VAL A 210 7.23 -4.97 -3.17
CA VAL A 210 7.96 -5.29 -4.42
C VAL A 210 7.05 -6.13 -5.30
N ALA A 211 6.51 -5.50 -6.36
CA ALA A 211 5.47 -6.14 -7.15
C ALA A 211 5.54 -5.77 -8.65
N HIS A 212 4.41 -5.47 -9.28
CA HIS A 212 4.23 -5.40 -10.71
C HIS A 212 3.49 -4.14 -11.14
N ASN A 213 3.44 -3.87 -12.44
CA ASN A 213 2.82 -2.67 -12.96
C ASN A 213 1.29 -2.64 -12.84
N GLY A 214 0.62 -3.80 -12.99
CA GLY A 214 -0.83 -3.90 -12.75
C GLY A 214 -1.16 -3.64 -11.29
N ILE A 215 -0.36 -4.17 -10.36
CA ILE A 215 -0.48 -3.91 -8.93
C ILE A 215 -0.26 -2.43 -8.61
N ALA A 216 0.76 -1.79 -9.23
CA ALA A 216 1.03 -0.36 -9.03
C ALA A 216 -0.18 0.53 -9.34
N ARG A 217 -0.93 0.22 -10.41
CA ARG A 217 -2.16 0.95 -10.77
C ARG A 217 -3.22 0.84 -9.69
N VAL A 218 -3.43 -0.37 -9.18
CA VAL A 218 -4.40 -0.60 -8.11
C VAL A 218 -3.96 0.07 -6.81
N VAL A 219 -2.68 0.05 -6.48
CA VAL A 219 -2.17 0.79 -5.32
C VAL A 219 -2.40 2.29 -5.51
N GLN A 220 -2.09 2.85 -6.67
CA GLN A 220 -2.35 4.27 -6.95
C GLN A 220 -3.82 4.63 -6.81
N SER A 221 -4.76 3.79 -7.31
CA SER A 221 -6.19 4.05 -7.19
C SER A 221 -6.75 3.90 -5.77
N TYR A 222 -6.01 3.30 -4.85
CA TYR A 222 -6.36 3.30 -3.43
C TYR A 222 -6.10 4.66 -2.77
N PHE A 223 -5.01 5.34 -3.18
CA PHE A 223 -4.59 6.60 -2.58
C PHE A 223 -5.08 7.84 -3.31
N TYR A 224 -5.42 7.72 -4.60
CA TYR A 224 -5.76 8.86 -5.45
C TYR A 224 -7.06 8.62 -6.21
N ASP A 225 -7.88 9.66 -6.32
CA ASP A 225 -9.00 9.66 -7.25
C ASP A 225 -8.45 9.69 -8.69
N MET A 226 -8.95 8.78 -9.55
CA MET A 226 -8.44 8.58 -10.91
C MET A 226 -9.59 8.32 -11.87
N THR A 227 -9.54 8.95 -13.03
CA THR A 227 -10.39 8.54 -14.16
C THR A 227 -9.94 7.19 -14.70
N ASN A 228 -10.81 6.53 -15.49
CA ASN A 228 -10.46 5.27 -16.15
C ASN A 228 -9.26 5.44 -17.10
N GLU A 229 -9.15 6.59 -17.77
CA GLU A 229 -8.06 6.94 -18.65
C GLU A 229 -6.74 7.11 -17.89
N GLU A 230 -6.77 7.82 -16.76
CA GLU A 230 -5.61 7.97 -15.87
C GLU A 230 -5.16 6.63 -15.31
N TYR A 231 -6.09 5.80 -14.83
CA TYR A 231 -5.80 4.45 -14.37
C TYR A 231 -5.15 3.59 -15.46
N ALA A 232 -5.68 3.62 -16.69
CA ALA A 232 -5.14 2.86 -17.81
C ALA A 232 -3.72 3.32 -18.21
N ALA A 233 -3.46 4.63 -18.12
CA ALA A 233 -2.17 5.25 -18.43
C ALA A 233 -1.16 5.11 -17.28
N ALA A 234 -1.64 4.97 -16.03
CA ALA A 234 -0.79 4.88 -14.87
C ALA A 234 0.16 3.67 -14.93
N GLY A 235 1.31 3.84 -14.31
CA GLY A 235 2.31 2.80 -14.18
C GLY A 235 3.62 3.37 -13.66
N ILE A 236 4.50 2.48 -13.25
CA ILE A 236 5.84 2.82 -12.76
C ILE A 236 6.90 2.06 -13.57
N LYS A 237 8.08 2.67 -13.70
CA LYS A 237 9.22 2.05 -14.39
C LYS A 237 9.79 0.90 -13.55
N ASN A 238 10.60 0.04 -14.17
CA ASN A 238 11.29 -1.01 -13.46
C ASN A 238 12.21 -0.43 -12.39
N CYS A 239 12.11 -0.93 -11.14
CA CYS A 239 12.82 -0.46 -9.95
C CYS A 239 12.62 1.04 -9.63
N GLU A 240 11.58 1.67 -10.15
CA GLU A 240 11.14 2.99 -9.68
C GLU A 240 10.56 2.84 -8.26
N PHE A 241 10.95 3.76 -7.39
CA PHE A 241 10.54 3.78 -5.99
C PHE A 241 9.52 4.89 -5.77
N VAL A 242 8.38 4.54 -5.19
CA VAL A 242 7.26 5.45 -4.96
C VAL A 242 6.82 5.38 -3.49
N GLU A 243 6.49 6.51 -2.92
CA GLU A 243 5.97 6.66 -1.56
C GLU A 243 4.47 6.94 -1.62
N PHE A 244 3.70 6.29 -0.74
CA PHE A 244 2.29 6.57 -0.47
C PHE A 244 2.10 6.82 1.02
N THR A 245 1.10 7.64 1.36
CA THR A 245 0.78 8.00 2.74
C THR A 245 -0.70 7.70 3.00
N PHE A 246 -0.98 6.88 4.04
CA PHE A 246 -2.33 6.56 4.52
C PHE A 246 -2.97 7.74 5.26
#